data_6c6486e52c424ef5d3121d733aebd551
#
_entry.id   6c6486e52c424ef5d3121d733aebd551
#
_cell.length_a   1.000
_cell.length_b   1.000
_cell.length_c   1.000
_cell.angle_alpha   90.00
_cell.angle_beta   90.00
_cell.angle_gamma   90.00
#
_symmetry.space_group_name_H-M   'P 1'
#
loop_
_entity.id
_entity.type
_entity.pdbx_description
1 polymer ?
#
loop_
_entity_poly.entity_id
_entity_poly.type
_entity_poly.pdbx_seq_one_letter_code
_entity_poly.pdbx_strand_id
1 'polypeptide(L)'
;FIIAQDGSYQFDGISGYESQTATSFEHNNSRSLTESGGAAEFEYGLDSFYIQDEIDVSDRLNVLVGLRYDQFDSDDSPALNQGFKDAYGFANGGIAGTDLLNYRFSFEYEIDDKSTLKGLYGTFSSKLPTVWISNAYTNDGVRIAAYRQSNAPAGCDPLTNVTGTLPACVNTAIQ
;
A
#
# COMPACT_ATOMS: atom_id res chain seq x y z
N PHE A 1 4.42 -4.41 7.07
CA PHE A 1 5.05 -3.73 8.23
C PHE A 1 3.98 -3.45 9.28
N ILE A 2 4.10 -4.05 10.46
CA ILE A 2 3.17 -3.87 11.58
C ILE A 2 3.73 -2.79 12.50
N ILE A 3 2.97 -1.71 12.71
CA ILE A 3 3.31 -0.64 13.64
C ILE A 3 2.80 -1.02 15.02
N ALA A 4 3.54 -0.67 16.09
CA ALA A 4 3.21 -0.96 17.50
C ALA A 4 3.02 -2.47 17.80
N GLN A 5 3.83 -3.32 17.16
CA GLN A 5 3.82 -4.76 17.39
C GLN A 5 4.20 -5.13 18.84
N ASP A 6 5.10 -4.37 19.44
CA ASP A 6 5.53 -4.54 20.83
C ASP A 6 4.75 -3.67 21.82
N GLY A 7 3.72 -2.99 21.33
CA GLY A 7 2.96 -2.02 22.10
C GLY A 7 3.49 -0.59 21.97
N SER A 8 2.56 0.36 21.96
CA SER A 8 2.85 1.79 22.01
C SER A 8 2.08 2.43 23.15
N TYR A 9 2.75 3.21 23.97
CA TYR A 9 2.18 3.90 25.11
C TYR A 9 2.27 5.40 24.90
N GLN A 10 1.18 6.11 25.17
CA GLN A 10 1.16 7.57 25.20
C GLN A 10 1.02 8.05 26.64
N PHE A 11 1.76 9.10 26.98
CA PHE A 11 1.78 9.68 28.30
C PHE A 11 1.44 11.18 28.21
N ASP A 12 0.76 11.70 29.22
CA ASP A 12 0.50 13.13 29.33
C ASP A 12 1.68 13.81 30.04
N GLY A 13 2.68 14.20 29.23
CA GLY A 13 3.87 14.86 29.68
C GLY A 13 4.87 13.98 30.45
N ILE A 14 5.92 14.62 30.96
CA ILE A 14 7.03 13.94 31.65
C ILE A 14 6.57 13.28 32.96
N SER A 15 5.69 13.96 33.71
CA SER A 15 5.17 13.41 34.97
C SER A 15 4.36 12.14 34.79
N GLY A 16 3.58 12.04 33.71
CA GLY A 16 2.87 10.80 33.33
C GLY A 16 3.84 9.67 33.00
N TYR A 17 4.92 10.00 32.28
CA TYR A 17 5.96 9.02 31.94
C TYR A 17 6.72 8.54 33.19
N GLU A 18 7.12 9.45 34.06
CA GLU A 18 7.83 9.13 35.34
C GLU A 18 6.96 8.29 36.29
N SER A 19 5.65 8.58 36.34
CA SER A 19 4.70 7.80 37.14
C SER A 19 4.22 6.52 36.45
N GLN A 20 4.66 6.26 35.20
CA GLN A 20 4.24 5.13 34.37
C GLN A 20 2.71 5.05 34.15
N THR A 21 2.06 6.22 34.14
CA THR A 21 0.60 6.33 33.95
C THR A 21 0.32 6.70 32.49
N ALA A 22 0.09 5.70 31.66
CA ALA A 22 -0.21 5.92 30.25
C ALA A 22 -1.66 6.37 30.02
N THR A 23 -1.85 7.37 29.15
CA THR A 23 -3.16 7.87 28.73
C THR A 23 -3.79 7.04 27.62
N SER A 24 -2.98 6.35 26.84
CA SER A 24 -3.46 5.36 25.87
C SER A 24 -2.43 4.26 25.63
N PHE A 25 -2.95 3.13 25.22
CA PHE A 25 -2.18 1.96 24.81
C PHE A 25 -2.67 1.48 23.45
N GLU A 26 -1.74 1.13 22.57
CA GLU A 26 -2.01 0.50 21.28
C GLU A 26 -1.10 -0.72 21.12
N HIS A 27 -1.65 -1.81 20.62
CA HIS A 27 -0.91 -3.00 20.26
C HIS A 27 -1.50 -3.60 18.98
N ASN A 28 -0.65 -3.85 18.00
CA ASN A 28 -1.03 -4.44 16.73
C ASN A 28 -0.26 -5.74 16.53
N ASN A 29 -0.96 -6.83 16.28
CA ASN A 29 -0.30 -8.10 16.02
C ASN A 29 -1.13 -8.96 15.05
N SER A 30 -0.51 -10.02 14.53
CA SER A 30 -1.26 -11.00 13.76
C SER A 30 -2.27 -11.70 14.66
N ARG A 31 -3.44 -12.02 14.11
CA ARG A 31 -4.47 -12.79 14.86
C ARG A 31 -4.01 -14.18 15.22
N SER A 32 -3.11 -14.77 14.43
CA SER A 32 -2.51 -16.07 14.72
C SER A 32 -1.42 -16.03 15.78
N LEU A 33 -1.01 -14.83 16.22
CA LEU A 33 0.10 -14.60 17.17
C LEU A 33 1.44 -15.20 16.70
N THR A 34 1.61 -15.37 15.39
CA THR A 34 2.83 -15.85 14.75
C THR A 34 3.38 -14.78 13.80
N GLU A 35 4.68 -14.73 13.63
CA GLU A 35 5.33 -13.81 12.69
C GLU A 35 4.80 -14.02 11.25
N SER A 36 4.68 -15.28 10.83
CA SER A 36 4.17 -15.63 9.51
C SER A 36 2.70 -15.22 9.29
N GLY A 37 1.90 -15.18 10.34
CA GLY A 37 0.50 -14.75 10.24
C GLY A 37 0.33 -13.27 9.94
N GLY A 38 1.31 -12.45 10.32
CA GLY A 38 1.35 -11.02 10.01
C GLY A 38 2.10 -10.67 8.73
N ALA A 39 2.85 -11.62 8.17
CA ALA A 39 3.60 -11.39 6.94
C ALA A 39 2.68 -11.45 5.72
N ALA A 40 2.92 -10.55 4.77
CA ALA A 40 2.37 -10.64 3.43
C ALA A 40 3.37 -11.34 2.52
N GLU A 41 2.97 -12.45 1.92
CA GLU A 41 3.70 -13.12 0.87
C GLU A 41 2.80 -13.11 -0.37
N PHE A 42 3.32 -12.59 -1.47
CA PHE A 42 2.59 -12.49 -2.73
C PHE A 42 3.56 -12.35 -3.89
N GLU A 43 3.14 -12.87 -5.02
CA GLU A 43 3.83 -12.74 -6.30
C GLU A 43 2.91 -12.09 -7.32
N TYR A 44 3.46 -11.26 -8.20
CA TYR A 44 2.72 -10.70 -9.31
C TYR A 44 3.60 -10.56 -10.55
N GLY A 45 3.00 -10.77 -11.70
CA GLY A 45 3.54 -10.50 -13.02
C GLY A 45 3.04 -9.18 -13.58
N LEU A 46 3.83 -8.59 -14.46
CA LEU A 46 3.43 -7.44 -15.27
C LEU A 46 3.82 -7.72 -16.72
N ASP A 47 2.82 -8.00 -17.55
CA ASP A 47 2.99 -8.14 -18.97
C ASP A 47 2.74 -6.81 -19.66
N SER A 48 3.69 -6.41 -20.52
CA SER A 48 3.65 -5.15 -21.22
C SER A 48 3.79 -5.34 -22.72
N PHE A 49 2.82 -4.85 -23.46
CA PHE A 49 2.84 -4.82 -24.92
C PHE A 49 2.83 -3.38 -25.38
N TYR A 50 3.71 -3.04 -26.31
CA TYR A 50 3.73 -1.69 -26.86
C TYR A 50 3.99 -1.70 -28.36
N ILE A 51 3.43 -0.71 -29.02
CA ILE A 51 3.72 -0.37 -30.40
C ILE A 51 3.92 1.14 -30.49
N GLN A 52 4.89 1.55 -31.26
CA GLN A 52 5.20 2.95 -31.47
C GLN A 52 5.70 3.11 -32.89
N ASP A 53 5.33 4.23 -33.49
CA ASP A 53 5.81 4.63 -34.79
C ASP A 53 6.22 6.11 -34.76
N GLU A 54 7.28 6.41 -35.50
CA GLU A 54 7.80 7.76 -35.67
C GLU A 54 7.77 8.06 -37.18
N ILE A 55 7.05 9.09 -37.55
CA ILE A 55 6.67 9.38 -38.93
C ILE A 55 7.18 10.77 -39.30
N ASP A 56 8.07 10.83 -40.28
CA ASP A 56 8.43 12.07 -40.94
C ASP A 56 7.33 12.44 -41.94
N VAL A 57 6.38 13.24 -41.47
CA VAL A 57 5.23 13.69 -42.29
C VAL A 57 5.68 14.64 -43.40
N SER A 58 6.73 15.43 -43.12
CA SER A 58 7.39 16.30 -44.08
C SER A 58 8.83 16.61 -43.60
N ASP A 59 9.63 17.31 -44.45
CA ASP A 59 10.98 17.74 -44.07
C ASP A 59 11.04 18.60 -42.79
N ARG A 60 9.88 19.10 -42.31
CA ARG A 60 9.77 19.98 -41.14
C ARG A 60 8.85 19.46 -40.05
N LEU A 61 8.16 18.33 -40.25
CA LEU A 61 7.21 17.78 -39.30
C LEU A 61 7.49 16.32 -39.04
N ASN A 62 7.93 16.03 -37.84
CA ASN A 62 8.02 14.69 -37.27
C ASN A 62 6.87 14.46 -36.27
N VAL A 63 6.24 13.29 -36.31
CA VAL A 63 5.16 12.89 -35.44
C VAL A 63 5.45 11.51 -34.89
N LEU A 64 5.27 11.36 -33.56
CA LEU A 64 5.36 10.08 -32.89
C LEU A 64 3.98 9.70 -32.34
N VAL A 65 3.57 8.48 -32.63
CA VAL A 65 2.36 7.87 -32.09
C VAL A 65 2.72 6.57 -31.37
N GLY A 66 2.09 6.28 -30.23
CA GLY A 66 2.37 5.06 -29.50
C GLY A 66 1.20 4.62 -28.65
N LEU A 67 1.11 3.30 -28.49
CA LEU A 67 0.18 2.62 -27.59
C LEU A 67 0.99 1.66 -26.71
N ARG A 68 0.63 1.58 -25.44
CA ARG A 68 1.16 0.60 -24.49
C ARG A 68 0.03 0.03 -23.66
N TYR A 69 -0.04 -1.27 -23.62
CA TYR A 69 -0.97 -2.03 -22.79
C TYR A 69 -0.17 -2.78 -21.74
N ASP A 70 -0.51 -2.54 -20.48
CA ASP A 70 0.07 -3.20 -19.30
C ASP A 70 -1.02 -4.01 -18.62
N GLN A 71 -0.74 -5.29 -18.33
CA GLN A 71 -1.65 -6.19 -17.62
C GLN A 71 -0.94 -6.77 -16.41
N PHE A 72 -1.57 -6.65 -15.25
CA PHE A 72 -1.12 -7.29 -14.01
C PHE A 72 -1.77 -8.65 -13.86
N ASP A 73 -0.95 -9.63 -13.51
CA ASP A 73 -1.37 -10.98 -13.19
C ASP A 73 -0.85 -11.38 -11.80
N SER A 74 -1.65 -12.14 -11.05
CA SER A 74 -1.29 -12.66 -9.73
C SER A 74 -2.26 -13.77 -9.33
N ASP A 75 -1.74 -14.86 -8.82
CA ASP A 75 -2.53 -15.91 -8.19
C ASP A 75 -2.87 -15.58 -6.72
N ASP A 76 -2.23 -14.54 -6.18
CA ASP A 76 -2.39 -14.10 -4.80
C ASP A 76 -3.43 -12.99 -4.67
N SER A 77 -4.14 -13.00 -3.55
CA SER A 77 -5.07 -11.93 -3.16
C SER A 77 -5.03 -11.69 -1.66
N PRO A 78 -5.31 -10.46 -1.20
CA PRO A 78 -5.51 -10.17 0.22
C PRO A 78 -6.64 -11.04 0.81
N ALA A 79 -6.59 -11.34 2.10
CA ALA A 79 -7.70 -12.02 2.75
C ALA A 79 -8.98 -11.17 2.63
N LEU A 80 -10.09 -11.81 2.26
CA LEU A 80 -11.37 -11.11 2.09
C LEU A 80 -11.83 -10.51 3.41
N ASN A 81 -11.97 -9.20 3.46
CA ASN A 81 -12.61 -8.49 4.56
C ASN A 81 -14.11 -8.39 4.31
N GLN A 82 -14.88 -9.28 4.95
CA GLN A 82 -16.33 -9.33 4.77
C GLN A 82 -17.01 -8.04 5.27
N GLY A 83 -16.55 -7.48 6.38
CA GLY A 83 -17.10 -6.22 6.91
C GLY A 83 -16.89 -5.04 5.97
N PHE A 84 -15.71 -4.98 5.32
CA PHE A 84 -15.46 -3.98 4.29
C PHE A 84 -16.39 -4.17 3.08
N LYS A 85 -16.54 -5.42 2.61
CA LYS A 85 -17.42 -5.74 1.48
C LYS A 85 -18.87 -5.39 1.76
N ASP A 86 -19.35 -5.67 2.96
CA ASP A 86 -20.75 -5.38 3.36
C ASP A 86 -21.00 -3.88 3.49
N ALA A 87 -19.98 -3.11 3.94
CA ALA A 87 -20.08 -1.68 4.11
C ALA A 87 -20.01 -0.90 2.79
N TYR A 88 -19.17 -1.34 1.83
CA TYR A 88 -18.85 -0.59 0.62
C TYR A 88 -19.34 -1.23 -0.68
N GLY A 89 -19.83 -2.47 -0.65
CA GLY A 89 -20.40 -3.17 -1.80
C GLY A 89 -19.37 -3.77 -2.76
N PHE A 90 -18.07 -3.69 -2.47
CA PHE A 90 -17.00 -4.32 -3.24
C PHE A 90 -15.95 -4.96 -2.32
N ALA A 91 -15.26 -5.98 -2.82
CA ALA A 91 -14.24 -6.68 -2.05
C ALA A 91 -12.91 -5.90 -2.06
N ASN A 92 -12.12 -6.06 -0.99
CA ASN A 92 -10.71 -5.73 -1.01
C ASN A 92 -10.00 -6.74 -1.92
N GLY A 93 -9.72 -6.38 -3.16
CA GLY A 93 -9.13 -7.26 -4.17
C GLY A 93 -7.62 -7.14 -4.25
N GLY A 94 -7.01 -8.12 -4.93
CA GLY A 94 -5.63 -8.05 -5.39
C GLY A 94 -5.48 -7.18 -6.64
N ILE A 95 -4.29 -7.24 -7.24
CA ILE A 95 -3.95 -6.51 -8.47
C ILE A 95 -4.25 -7.32 -9.74
N ALA A 96 -4.57 -8.61 -9.60
CA ALA A 96 -4.85 -9.50 -10.71
C ALA A 96 -5.99 -8.99 -11.59
N GLY A 97 -5.79 -9.03 -12.90
CA GLY A 97 -6.77 -8.56 -13.88
C GLY A 97 -6.87 -7.03 -14.00
N THR A 98 -6.02 -6.28 -13.31
CA THR A 98 -5.90 -4.83 -13.54
C THR A 98 -5.12 -4.60 -14.82
N ASP A 99 -5.67 -3.81 -15.72
CA ASP A 99 -5.05 -3.46 -16.98
C ASP A 99 -5.02 -1.94 -17.18
N LEU A 100 -4.04 -1.49 -17.94
CA LEU A 100 -3.82 -0.08 -18.23
C LEU A 100 -3.49 0.09 -19.71
N LEU A 101 -4.24 0.93 -20.40
CA LEU A 101 -3.93 1.35 -21.75
C LEU A 101 -3.41 2.78 -21.74
N ASN A 102 -2.17 2.93 -22.15
CA ASN A 102 -1.49 4.21 -22.29
C ASN A 102 -1.32 4.54 -23.77
N TYR A 103 -1.62 5.75 -24.11
CA TYR A 103 -1.41 6.28 -25.46
C TYR A 103 -0.56 7.54 -25.38
N ARG A 104 0.25 7.74 -26.41
CA ARG A 104 1.05 8.95 -26.55
C ARG A 104 1.06 9.43 -27.98
N PHE A 105 1.04 10.72 -28.11
CA PHE A 105 1.20 11.47 -29.34
C PHE A 105 2.17 12.59 -29.08
N SER A 106 3.18 12.75 -29.93
CA SER A 106 4.02 13.94 -29.89
C SER A 106 4.34 14.40 -31.31
N PHE A 107 4.66 15.67 -31.42
CA PHE A 107 5.10 16.24 -32.68
C PHE A 107 6.25 17.21 -32.44
N GLU A 108 7.05 17.34 -33.46
CA GLU A 108 8.10 18.33 -33.59
C GLU A 108 7.94 19.01 -34.96
N TYR A 109 7.75 20.33 -34.94
CA TYR A 109 7.57 21.12 -36.14
C TYR A 109 8.59 22.25 -36.23
N GLU A 110 9.43 22.24 -37.26
CA GLU A 110 10.37 23.30 -37.56
C GLU A 110 9.65 24.47 -38.25
N ILE A 111 9.41 25.54 -37.49
CA ILE A 111 8.76 26.75 -37.99
C ILE A 111 9.71 27.45 -38.98
N ASP A 112 10.96 27.60 -38.57
CA ASP A 112 12.06 28.14 -39.37
C ASP A 112 13.41 27.56 -38.89
N ASP A 113 14.55 27.97 -39.51
CA ASP A 113 15.89 27.46 -39.19
C ASP A 113 16.36 27.71 -37.75
N LYS A 114 15.60 28.49 -36.95
CA LYS A 114 15.93 28.87 -35.59
C LYS A 114 14.85 28.51 -34.56
N SER A 115 13.67 28.11 -35.00
CA SER A 115 12.51 27.96 -34.16
C SER A 115 11.84 26.62 -34.40
N THR A 116 11.68 25.82 -33.34
CA THR A 116 10.99 24.54 -33.36
C THR A 116 9.85 24.53 -32.33
N LEU A 117 8.66 24.10 -32.76
CA LEU A 117 7.51 23.87 -31.90
C LEU A 117 7.42 22.39 -31.57
N LYS A 118 7.33 22.05 -30.27
CA LYS A 118 7.15 20.67 -29.82
C LYS A 118 5.89 20.55 -28.98
N GLY A 119 5.16 19.47 -29.14
CA GLY A 119 3.98 19.16 -28.34
C GLY A 119 3.93 17.69 -27.98
N LEU A 120 3.36 17.40 -26.80
CA LEU A 120 3.15 16.04 -26.30
C LEU A 120 1.77 15.96 -25.69
N TYR A 121 1.05 14.90 -25.99
CA TYR A 121 -0.20 14.53 -25.35
C TYR A 121 -0.23 13.02 -25.12
N GLY A 122 -0.61 12.58 -23.91
CA GLY A 122 -0.68 11.15 -23.62
C GLY A 122 -0.99 10.84 -22.17
N THR A 123 -1.19 9.56 -21.91
CA THR A 123 -1.31 8.97 -20.59
C THR A 123 -0.06 8.21 -20.24
N PHE A 124 0.35 8.31 -18.99
CA PHE A 124 1.56 7.68 -18.49
C PHE A 124 1.25 6.97 -17.19
N SER A 125 1.65 5.72 -17.12
CA SER A 125 1.60 4.93 -15.88
C SER A 125 3.00 4.66 -15.37
N SER A 126 3.15 4.62 -14.07
CA SER A 126 4.38 4.18 -13.42
C SER A 126 4.15 2.90 -12.64
N LYS A 127 5.21 2.13 -12.44
CA LYS A 127 5.17 0.95 -11.58
C LYS A 127 4.83 1.38 -10.15
N LEU A 128 3.82 0.76 -9.55
CA LEU A 128 3.49 0.98 -8.15
C LEU A 128 4.66 0.54 -7.25
N PRO A 129 5.00 1.31 -6.22
CA PRO A 129 5.95 0.87 -5.22
C PRO A 129 5.47 -0.43 -4.57
N THR A 130 6.33 -1.44 -4.51
CA THR A 130 6.00 -2.76 -3.94
C THR A 130 5.52 -2.66 -2.49
N VAL A 131 6.00 -1.66 -1.74
CA VAL A 131 5.56 -1.41 -0.36
C VAL A 131 4.06 -1.06 -0.26
N TRP A 132 3.48 -0.40 -1.25
CA TRP A 132 2.04 -0.09 -1.24
C TRP A 132 1.21 -1.34 -1.49
N ILE A 133 1.67 -2.20 -2.39
CA ILE A 133 1.04 -3.50 -2.63
C ILE A 133 1.15 -4.36 -1.37
N SER A 134 2.36 -4.47 -0.79
CA SER A 134 2.60 -5.19 0.46
C SER A 134 1.68 -4.70 1.59
N ASN A 135 1.49 -3.40 1.73
CA ASN A 135 0.58 -2.85 2.73
C ASN A 135 -0.88 -3.28 2.52
N ALA A 136 -1.35 -3.39 1.28
CA ALA A 136 -2.69 -3.85 1.00
C ALA A 136 -2.89 -5.32 1.42
N TYR A 137 -1.87 -6.16 1.24
CA TYR A 137 -1.89 -7.57 1.65
C TYR A 137 -1.71 -7.77 3.15
N THR A 138 -0.90 -6.94 3.82
CA THR A 138 -0.68 -7.03 5.26
C THR A 138 -1.84 -6.44 6.05
N ASN A 139 -2.34 -5.26 5.62
CA ASN A 139 -3.36 -4.50 6.33
C ASN A 139 -4.76 -4.72 5.71
N ASP A 140 -5.09 -5.95 5.39
CA ASP A 140 -6.39 -6.36 4.83
C ASP A 140 -7.56 -6.25 5.82
N GLY A 141 -7.27 -5.94 7.09
CA GLY A 141 -8.25 -5.86 8.18
C GLY A 141 -8.69 -7.23 8.73
N VAL A 142 -8.07 -8.32 8.26
CA VAL A 142 -8.35 -9.70 8.67
C VAL A 142 -7.15 -10.31 9.40
N ARG A 143 -5.96 -10.17 8.85
CA ARG A 143 -4.74 -10.79 9.39
C ARG A 143 -4.22 -10.11 10.64
N ILE A 144 -4.33 -8.78 10.70
CA ILE A 144 -3.85 -7.98 11.80
C ILE A 144 -5.01 -7.57 12.70
N ALA A 145 -4.86 -7.80 14.00
CA ALA A 145 -5.73 -7.27 15.02
C ALA A 145 -5.08 -6.02 15.64
N ALA A 146 -5.83 -4.94 15.69
CA ALA A 146 -5.44 -3.72 16.38
C ALA A 146 -6.22 -3.63 17.71
N TYR A 147 -5.49 -3.54 18.81
CA TYR A 147 -6.06 -3.28 20.12
C TYR A 147 -5.67 -1.86 20.53
N ARG A 148 -6.67 -1.04 20.82
CA ARG A 148 -6.49 0.34 21.30
C ARG A 148 -7.37 0.59 22.49
N GLN A 149 -6.81 1.17 23.53
CA GLN A 149 -7.54 1.53 24.74
C GLN A 149 -7.07 2.87 25.30
N SER A 150 -8.02 3.71 25.69
CA SER A 150 -7.77 4.91 26.49
C SER A 150 -7.56 4.46 27.94
N ASN A 151 -6.48 4.90 28.55
CA ASN A 151 -5.91 4.43 29.81
C ASN A 151 -5.40 2.98 29.71
N ALA A 152 -4.15 2.74 30.04
CA ALA A 152 -3.60 1.39 30.02
C ALA A 152 -4.32 0.53 31.08
N PRO A 153 -5.02 -0.54 30.67
CA PRO A 153 -5.71 -1.38 31.63
C PRO A 153 -4.73 -2.20 32.45
N ALA A 154 -5.21 -2.75 33.56
CA ALA A 154 -4.43 -3.67 34.37
C ALA A 154 -3.92 -4.84 33.49
N GLY A 155 -2.62 -5.13 33.58
CA GLY A 155 -1.95 -6.12 32.73
C GLY A 155 -1.37 -5.58 31.42
N CYS A 156 -1.56 -4.29 31.11
CA CYS A 156 -0.91 -3.54 30.03
C CYS A 156 0.09 -2.51 30.59
N ASP A 157 0.76 -2.81 31.67
CA ASP A 157 1.74 -1.92 32.28
C ASP A 157 3.01 -1.84 31.42
N PRO A 158 3.49 -0.63 31.07
CA PRO A 158 4.71 -0.45 30.29
C PRO A 158 5.94 -1.15 30.87
N LEU A 159 6.02 -1.24 32.19
CA LEU A 159 7.19 -1.88 32.88
C LEU A 159 7.16 -3.41 32.81
N THR A 160 6.01 -4.03 32.70
CA THR A 160 5.87 -5.48 32.68
C THR A 160 5.89 -6.07 31.28
N ASN A 161 5.77 -5.23 30.22
CA ASN A 161 5.67 -5.67 28.83
C ASN A 161 6.99 -5.58 28.05
N VAL A 162 8.11 -5.35 28.71
CA VAL A 162 9.45 -5.29 28.07
C VAL A 162 10.01 -6.65 27.61
N THR A 163 9.27 -7.74 27.79
CA THR A 163 9.79 -9.10 27.56
C THR A 163 9.48 -9.70 26.20
N GLY A 164 8.88 -8.92 25.27
CA GLY A 164 8.52 -9.42 23.93
C GLY A 164 7.37 -10.44 23.92
N THR A 165 6.70 -10.66 25.06
CA THR A 165 5.50 -11.48 25.15
C THR A 165 4.25 -10.62 24.99
N LEU A 166 3.19 -11.23 24.46
CA LEU A 166 1.91 -10.53 24.33
C LEU A 166 1.40 -10.08 25.70
N PRO A 167 1.04 -8.80 25.89
CA PRO A 167 0.48 -8.35 27.15
C PRO A 167 -0.78 -9.14 27.51
N ALA A 168 -0.95 -9.50 28.78
CA ALA A 168 -2.10 -10.28 29.22
C ALA A 168 -3.46 -9.62 28.90
N CYS A 169 -3.51 -8.29 28.86
CA CYS A 169 -4.68 -7.52 28.47
C CYS A 169 -5.06 -7.68 26.98
N VAL A 170 -4.08 -7.98 26.11
CA VAL A 170 -4.31 -8.14 24.67
C VAL A 170 -4.74 -9.56 24.34
N ASN A 171 -4.25 -10.54 25.09
CA ASN A 171 -4.55 -11.95 24.85
C ASN A 171 -6.05 -12.28 24.96
N THR A 172 -6.80 -11.52 25.74
CA THR A 172 -8.26 -11.65 25.87
C THR A 172 -9.07 -10.88 24.82
N ALA A 173 -8.44 -9.91 24.13
CA ALA A 173 -9.12 -9.06 23.15
C ALA A 173 -8.99 -9.57 21.70
N ILE A 174 -8.03 -10.48 21.45
CA ILE A 174 -7.78 -11.03 20.11
C ILE A 174 -8.57 -12.36 19.90
N GLN A 175 -9.09 -12.95 20.96
CA GLN A 175 -9.97 -14.10 20.89
C GLN A 175 -11.42 -13.69 20.59
#